data_d1569ab71f1e132844851b69f16c26a2
#
_entry.id   d1569ab71f1e132844851b69f16c26a2
#
_cell.length_a   1.000
_cell.length_b   1.000
_cell.length_c   1.000
_cell.angle_alpha   90.00
_cell.angle_beta   90.00
_cell.angle_gamma   90.00
#
_symmetry.space_group_name_H-M   'P 1'
#
loop_
_entity.id
_entity.type
_entity.pdbx_description
1 polymer ?
#
loop_
_entity_poly.entity_id
_entity_poly.type
_entity_poly.pdbx_seq_one_letter_code
_entity_poly.pdbx_strand_id
1 'polypeptide(L)'
;TQRPYRSPHHSVSNPGLIGGGHFPIQPGEITLAHRGVLFLDEMVEFNKSVLELMRQPLEDGVITISRSQQSVTYPAKFILLGAMNPCPCGYKGDKVKQCICSDMQVQRYAARISGPLLDRIDMHLEIARLNHEELLQLDGRPQGDSSETIRQRVLAARAVQTKRFEDTFKSAPGILTNNEMSPPQLKQFCQLDASGHALLQNAAKKLNFSARSLDRILRLARTIADLATSDNIQTTHLAEALQYRAMDRLYQNSTKPLKPVTLTTGQEAPQRQSA
;
A
#
# COMPACT_ATOMS: atom_id res chain seq x y z
N THR A 1 6.97 -16.04 21.99
CA THR A 1 7.94 -15.30 21.14
C THR A 1 7.24 -14.06 20.62
N GLN A 2 7.80 -12.88 20.87
CA GLN A 2 7.25 -11.61 20.39
C GLN A 2 7.71 -11.37 18.94
N ARG A 3 6.79 -10.93 18.07
CA ARG A 3 7.14 -10.56 16.69
C ARG A 3 7.96 -9.26 16.69
N PRO A 4 8.98 -9.14 15.86
CA PRO A 4 9.77 -7.90 15.76
C PRO A 4 8.92 -6.73 15.26
N TYR A 5 9.17 -5.56 15.85
CA TYR A 5 8.63 -4.27 15.40
C TYR A 5 9.81 -3.34 15.14
N ARG A 6 9.91 -2.80 13.93
CA ARG A 6 10.98 -1.89 13.52
C ARG A 6 10.37 -0.60 13.01
N SER A 7 10.88 0.53 13.47
CA SER A 7 10.42 1.86 13.09
C SER A 7 11.63 2.77 12.85
N PRO A 8 12.33 2.63 11.72
CA PRO A 8 13.46 3.49 11.40
C PRO A 8 12.99 4.92 11.12
N HIS A 9 13.81 5.89 11.52
CA HIS A 9 13.60 7.29 11.18
C HIS A 9 13.77 7.52 9.67
N HIS A 10 13.09 8.49 9.09
CA HIS A 10 13.13 8.77 7.65
C HIS A 10 14.52 9.15 7.11
N SER A 11 15.46 9.55 7.99
CA SER A 11 16.87 9.80 7.65
C SER A 11 17.73 8.53 7.51
N VAL A 12 17.14 7.33 7.64
CA VAL A 12 17.87 6.08 7.50
C VAL A 12 18.58 6.00 6.14
N SER A 13 19.83 5.54 6.14
CA SER A 13 20.60 5.32 4.91
C SER A 13 20.16 4.06 4.17
N ASN A 14 20.49 3.95 2.86
CA ASN A 14 20.25 2.72 2.11
C ASN A 14 20.85 1.48 2.82
N PRO A 15 22.13 1.47 3.26
CA PRO A 15 22.66 0.34 4.00
C PRO A 15 21.96 0.09 5.34
N GLY A 16 21.50 1.13 6.03
CA GLY A 16 20.74 0.98 7.27
C GLY A 16 19.42 0.25 7.04
N LEU A 17 18.71 0.53 5.93
CA LEU A 17 17.44 -0.12 5.63
C LEU A 17 17.61 -1.54 5.09
N ILE A 18 18.46 -1.75 4.07
CA ILE A 18 18.60 -3.05 3.40
C ILE A 18 19.68 -3.95 4.00
N GLY A 19 20.63 -3.36 4.69
CA GLY A 19 21.84 -4.02 5.15
C GLY A 19 23.07 -3.65 4.30
N GLY A 20 24.25 -3.97 4.81
CA GLY A 20 25.51 -3.64 4.16
C GLY A 20 26.66 -3.60 5.15
N GLY A 21 27.63 -2.73 4.87
CA GLY A 21 28.85 -2.59 5.68
C GLY A 21 30.03 -3.37 5.11
N HIS A 22 31.13 -3.36 5.88
CA HIS A 22 32.29 -4.20 5.62
C HIS A 22 32.00 -5.64 6.07
N PHE A 23 32.90 -6.55 5.74
CA PHE A 23 32.78 -7.96 6.15
C PHE A 23 32.76 -8.12 7.70
N PRO A 24 31.82 -8.89 8.26
CA PRO A 24 30.66 -9.53 7.62
C PRO A 24 29.54 -8.56 7.29
N ILE A 25 28.83 -8.79 6.15
CA ILE A 25 27.69 -7.97 5.76
C ILE A 25 26.60 -8.05 6.86
N GLN A 26 26.17 -6.90 7.35
CA GLN A 26 25.17 -6.80 8.41
C GLN A 26 23.75 -6.69 7.82
N PRO A 27 22.73 -7.32 8.44
CA PRO A 27 21.34 -7.16 8.05
C PRO A 27 20.84 -5.75 8.36
N GLY A 28 19.96 -5.22 7.49
CA GLY A 28 19.29 -3.94 7.71
C GLY A 28 17.92 -4.08 8.38
N GLU A 29 17.22 -2.95 8.57
CA GLU A 29 15.92 -2.86 9.23
C GLU A 29 14.86 -3.76 8.61
N ILE A 30 14.87 -3.93 7.28
CA ILE A 30 13.96 -4.83 6.56
C ILE A 30 14.14 -6.29 7.02
N THR A 31 15.37 -6.76 7.11
CA THR A 31 15.68 -8.13 7.59
C THR A 31 15.34 -8.28 9.07
N LEU A 32 15.65 -7.26 9.88
CA LEU A 32 15.33 -7.25 11.31
C LEU A 32 13.81 -7.23 11.56
N ALA A 33 13.00 -6.77 10.61
CA ALA A 33 11.54 -6.82 10.64
C ALA A 33 10.96 -8.17 10.17
N HIS A 34 11.78 -9.16 9.79
CA HIS A 34 11.29 -10.43 9.26
C HIS A 34 10.29 -11.11 10.20
N ARG A 35 9.14 -11.56 9.65
CA ARG A 35 8.00 -12.11 10.40
C ARG A 35 7.36 -11.13 11.41
N GLY A 36 7.66 -9.84 11.30
CA GLY A 36 7.13 -8.78 12.13
C GLY A 36 6.55 -7.62 11.32
N VAL A 37 6.76 -6.41 11.83
CA VAL A 37 6.24 -5.16 11.26
C VAL A 37 7.40 -4.19 11.02
N LEU A 38 7.44 -3.62 9.82
CA LEU A 38 8.24 -2.44 9.50
C LEU A 38 7.29 -1.24 9.39
N PHE A 39 7.38 -0.31 10.32
CA PHE A 39 6.59 0.92 10.35
C PHE A 39 7.42 2.08 9.82
N LEU A 40 6.91 2.77 8.80
CA LEU A 40 7.52 3.98 8.24
C LEU A 40 6.59 5.15 8.52
N ASP A 41 6.90 5.90 9.57
CA ASP A 41 6.23 7.17 9.84
C ASP A 41 6.75 8.24 8.88
N GLU A 42 5.88 9.18 8.50
CA GLU A 42 6.20 10.20 7.50
C GLU A 42 6.81 9.58 6.22
N MET A 43 6.23 8.48 5.72
CA MET A 43 6.79 7.68 4.64
C MET A 43 7.23 8.51 3.42
N VAL A 44 6.55 9.61 3.13
CA VAL A 44 6.88 10.51 2.01
C VAL A 44 8.21 11.26 2.24
N GLU A 45 8.66 11.41 3.49
CA GLU A 45 9.91 12.12 3.80
C GLU A 45 11.16 11.25 3.64
N PHE A 46 11.00 9.93 3.53
CA PHE A 46 12.12 9.05 3.21
C PHE A 46 12.73 9.37 1.85
N ASN A 47 14.04 9.18 1.73
CA ASN A 47 14.71 9.33 0.44
C ASN A 47 14.06 8.38 -0.58
N LYS A 48 13.78 8.90 -1.79
CA LYS A 48 13.16 8.11 -2.86
C LYS A 48 13.93 6.83 -3.17
N SER A 49 15.27 6.88 -3.15
CA SER A 49 16.10 5.67 -3.36
C SER A 49 15.87 4.61 -2.29
N VAL A 50 15.67 5.02 -1.03
CA VAL A 50 15.36 4.13 0.10
C VAL A 50 14.01 3.43 -0.11
N LEU A 51 13.00 4.20 -0.51
CA LEU A 51 11.66 3.64 -0.80
C LEU A 51 11.69 2.66 -1.97
N GLU A 52 12.40 2.97 -3.04
CA GLU A 52 12.52 2.07 -4.21
C GLU A 52 13.18 0.72 -3.88
N LEU A 53 14.11 0.69 -2.92
CA LEU A 53 14.76 -0.55 -2.46
C LEU A 53 13.79 -1.54 -1.79
N MET A 54 12.65 -1.06 -1.27
CA MET A 54 11.63 -1.94 -0.68
C MET A 54 10.85 -2.76 -1.71
N ARG A 55 10.91 -2.41 -3.00
CA ARG A 55 10.14 -3.07 -4.06
C ARG A 55 10.46 -4.56 -4.17
N GLN A 56 11.74 -4.93 -4.10
CA GLN A 56 12.17 -6.32 -4.18
C GLN A 56 11.71 -7.13 -2.95
N PRO A 57 12.02 -6.73 -1.71
CA PRO A 57 11.60 -7.51 -0.55
C PRO A 57 10.09 -7.62 -0.37
N LEU A 58 9.31 -6.63 -0.81
CA LEU A 58 7.84 -6.71 -0.80
C LEU A 58 7.28 -7.70 -1.84
N GLU A 59 8.02 -7.99 -2.91
CA GLU A 59 7.64 -8.96 -3.94
C GLU A 59 8.15 -10.36 -3.59
N ASP A 60 9.46 -10.46 -3.36
CA ASP A 60 10.18 -11.73 -3.30
C ASP A 60 10.26 -12.29 -1.86
N GLY A 61 10.00 -11.46 -0.84
CA GLY A 61 10.15 -11.84 0.57
C GLY A 61 11.59 -12.09 1.00
N VAL A 62 12.56 -11.67 0.18
CA VAL A 62 14.00 -11.75 0.43
C VAL A 62 14.70 -10.47 -0.02
N ILE A 63 15.88 -10.24 0.51
CA ILE A 63 16.76 -9.15 0.09
C ILE A 63 18.16 -9.70 -0.18
N THR A 64 18.71 -9.41 -1.36
CA THR A 64 20.05 -9.86 -1.74
C THR A 64 20.99 -8.66 -1.77
N ILE A 65 22.07 -8.74 -1.01
CA ILE A 65 23.12 -7.73 -0.95
C ILE A 65 24.35 -8.29 -1.63
N SER A 66 24.67 -7.73 -2.81
CA SER A 66 25.86 -8.13 -3.57
C SER A 66 26.98 -7.10 -3.40
N ARG A 67 28.17 -7.58 -3.10
CA ARG A 67 29.43 -6.85 -3.03
C ARG A 67 30.49 -7.56 -3.87
N SER A 68 31.59 -6.90 -4.17
CA SER A 68 32.64 -7.43 -5.02
C SER A 68 33.18 -8.81 -4.60
N GLN A 69 33.15 -9.11 -3.30
CA GLN A 69 33.71 -10.36 -2.75
C GLN A 69 32.65 -11.35 -2.24
N GLN A 70 31.39 -10.92 -2.07
CA GLN A 70 30.34 -11.75 -1.47
C GLN A 70 28.94 -11.29 -1.87
N SER A 71 28.04 -12.26 -2.03
CA SER A 71 26.59 -12.02 -2.11
C SER A 71 25.90 -12.76 -0.98
N VAL A 72 25.05 -12.06 -0.24
CA VAL A 72 24.31 -12.62 0.90
C VAL A 72 22.83 -12.34 0.69
N THR A 73 21.99 -13.36 0.84
CA THR A 73 20.54 -13.25 0.79
C THR A 73 19.95 -13.40 2.19
N TYR A 74 19.19 -12.41 2.62
CA TYR A 74 18.48 -12.41 3.89
C TYR A 74 16.97 -12.55 3.69
N PRO A 75 16.25 -13.20 4.61
CA PRO A 75 14.81 -13.26 4.59
C PRO A 75 14.22 -11.88 4.92
N ALA A 76 13.12 -11.51 4.21
CA ALA A 76 12.51 -10.20 4.31
C ALA A 76 10.98 -10.25 4.18
N LYS A 77 10.32 -11.25 4.78
CA LYS A 77 8.86 -11.32 4.86
C LYS A 77 8.38 -10.52 6.07
N PHE A 78 7.80 -9.36 5.85
CA PHE A 78 7.31 -8.45 6.90
C PHE A 78 5.99 -7.79 6.49
N ILE A 79 5.29 -7.21 7.44
CA ILE A 79 4.15 -6.32 7.19
C ILE A 79 4.70 -4.90 7.08
N LEU A 80 4.51 -4.26 5.92
CA LEU A 80 4.81 -2.83 5.76
C LEU A 80 3.60 -2.03 6.25
N LEU A 81 3.83 -1.13 7.19
CA LEU A 81 2.89 -0.12 7.63
C LEU A 81 3.50 1.26 7.38
N GLY A 82 2.90 2.05 6.50
CA GLY A 82 3.33 3.41 6.20
C GLY A 82 2.29 4.43 6.64
N ALA A 83 2.72 5.49 7.32
CA ALA A 83 1.89 6.64 7.62
C ALA A 83 2.40 7.87 6.84
N MET A 84 1.48 8.69 6.32
CA MET A 84 1.83 9.90 5.59
C MET A 84 0.72 10.94 5.65
N ASN A 85 1.09 12.20 5.51
CA ASN A 85 0.14 13.27 5.34
C ASN A 85 -0.48 13.28 3.93
N PRO A 86 -1.69 13.81 3.73
CA PRO A 86 -2.33 13.88 2.41
C PRO A 86 -1.70 14.94 1.49
N CYS A 87 -0.92 15.89 2.04
CA CYS A 87 -0.24 16.96 1.31
C CYS A 87 0.84 17.60 2.20
N PRO A 88 1.72 18.49 1.66
CA PRO A 88 2.77 19.14 2.45
C PRO A 88 2.29 19.93 3.68
N CYS A 89 1.10 20.56 3.63
CA CYS A 89 0.53 21.25 4.79
C CYS A 89 -0.29 20.35 5.72
N GLY A 90 -0.59 19.10 5.32
CA GLY A 90 -1.35 18.13 6.11
C GLY A 90 -2.88 18.28 6.08
N TYR A 91 -3.44 19.30 5.41
CA TYR A 91 -4.86 19.65 5.54
C TYR A 91 -5.72 19.36 4.29
N LYS A 92 -5.21 18.64 3.30
CA LYS A 92 -6.03 18.27 2.14
C LYS A 92 -7.15 17.31 2.58
N GLY A 93 -8.40 17.70 2.31
CA GLY A 93 -9.58 16.95 2.75
C GLY A 93 -10.04 17.24 4.20
N ASP A 94 -9.30 18.07 4.95
CA ASP A 94 -9.70 18.47 6.31
C ASP A 94 -10.97 19.37 6.25
N LYS A 95 -11.94 19.08 7.10
CA LYS A 95 -13.20 19.82 7.18
C LYS A 95 -13.11 21.10 8.00
N VAL A 96 -12.09 21.22 8.86
CA VAL A 96 -11.91 22.32 9.80
C VAL A 96 -10.92 23.34 9.30
N LYS A 97 -9.79 22.88 8.74
CA LYS A 97 -8.71 23.74 8.25
C LYS A 97 -8.51 23.59 6.75
N GLN A 98 -8.61 24.69 6.03
CA GLN A 98 -8.43 24.71 4.58
C GLN A 98 -7.00 24.41 4.18
N CYS A 99 -6.82 23.53 3.19
CA CYS A 99 -5.53 23.26 2.57
C CYS A 99 -5.05 24.48 1.77
N ILE A 100 -3.80 24.85 1.97
CA ILE A 100 -3.14 25.98 1.26
C ILE A 100 -2.23 25.54 0.11
N CYS A 101 -2.11 24.24 -0.11
CA CYS A 101 -1.28 23.68 -1.18
C CYS A 101 -1.96 23.79 -2.54
N SER A 102 -1.21 24.20 -3.57
CA SER A 102 -1.67 24.08 -4.95
C SER A 102 -1.78 22.61 -5.36
N ASP A 103 -2.61 22.32 -6.37
CA ASP A 103 -2.75 20.95 -6.88
C ASP A 103 -1.41 20.37 -7.35
N MET A 104 -0.56 21.20 -7.96
CA MET A 104 0.79 20.81 -8.39
C MET A 104 1.68 20.42 -7.20
N GLN A 105 1.60 21.13 -6.07
CA GLN A 105 2.34 20.77 -4.86
C GLN A 105 1.86 19.46 -4.28
N VAL A 106 0.55 19.22 -4.24
CA VAL A 106 -0.04 17.95 -3.78
C VAL A 106 0.39 16.79 -4.67
N GLN A 107 0.31 16.95 -5.99
CA GLN A 107 0.74 15.94 -6.96
C GLN A 107 2.23 15.61 -6.82
N ARG A 108 3.09 16.63 -6.71
CA ARG A 108 4.54 16.45 -6.53
C ARG A 108 4.86 15.75 -5.21
N TYR A 109 4.12 16.04 -4.15
CA TYR A 109 4.25 15.39 -2.85
C TYR A 109 3.85 13.91 -2.93
N ALA A 110 2.68 13.59 -3.49
CA ALA A 110 2.24 12.20 -3.68
C ALA A 110 3.19 11.40 -4.59
N ALA A 111 3.75 12.03 -5.64
CA ALA A 111 4.67 11.40 -6.59
C ALA A 111 6.04 11.02 -6.00
N ARG A 112 6.33 11.38 -4.73
CA ARG A 112 7.53 10.88 -4.02
C ARG A 112 7.45 9.38 -3.78
N ILE A 113 6.24 8.84 -3.58
CA ILE A 113 6.01 7.39 -3.57
C ILE A 113 5.73 6.96 -5.01
N SER A 114 6.54 6.07 -5.56
CA SER A 114 6.37 5.64 -6.95
C SER A 114 5.15 4.76 -7.16
N GLY A 115 4.55 4.79 -8.36
CA GLY A 115 3.46 3.89 -8.73
C GLY A 115 3.81 2.42 -8.54
N PRO A 116 4.98 1.95 -9.00
CA PRO A 116 5.41 0.58 -8.77
C PRO A 116 5.55 0.17 -7.29
N LEU A 117 5.83 1.11 -6.39
CA LEU A 117 5.82 0.83 -4.95
C LEU A 117 4.38 0.77 -4.41
N LEU A 118 3.51 1.72 -4.80
CA LEU A 118 2.09 1.72 -4.45
C LEU A 118 1.38 0.44 -4.92
N ASP A 119 1.70 -0.06 -6.11
CA ASP A 119 1.18 -1.34 -6.61
C ASP A 119 1.51 -2.53 -5.69
N ARG A 120 2.52 -2.41 -4.82
CA ARG A 120 2.93 -3.43 -3.86
C ARG A 120 2.35 -3.28 -2.47
N ILE A 121 1.68 -2.17 -2.21
CA ILE A 121 0.92 -1.93 -0.98
C ILE A 121 -0.50 -2.45 -1.18
N ASP A 122 -0.97 -3.32 -0.31
CA ASP A 122 -2.26 -4.01 -0.48
C ASP A 122 -3.45 -3.09 -0.16
N MET A 123 -3.31 -2.20 0.83
CA MET A 123 -4.40 -1.37 1.36
C MET A 123 -3.95 0.08 1.51
N HIS A 124 -4.81 0.99 1.08
CA HIS A 124 -4.65 2.44 1.29
C HIS A 124 -5.84 2.92 2.10
N LEU A 125 -5.56 3.50 3.27
CA LEU A 125 -6.57 3.99 4.20
C LEU A 125 -6.47 5.51 4.32
N GLU A 126 -7.60 6.18 4.22
CA GLU A 126 -7.71 7.60 4.55
C GLU A 126 -8.34 7.74 5.94
N ILE A 127 -7.60 8.35 6.86
CA ILE A 127 -8.02 8.55 8.25
C ILE A 127 -8.44 10.00 8.42
N ALA A 128 -9.71 10.20 8.72
CA ALA A 128 -10.25 11.52 9.00
C ALA A 128 -9.71 12.06 10.33
N ARG A 129 -9.51 13.38 10.38
CA ARG A 129 -9.18 14.06 11.63
C ARG A 129 -10.36 13.95 12.61
N LEU A 130 -10.04 13.65 13.88
CA LEU A 130 -11.02 13.73 14.97
C LEU A 130 -11.41 15.19 15.21
N ASN A 131 -12.69 15.43 15.48
CA ASN A 131 -13.16 16.76 15.88
C ASN A 131 -12.77 17.06 17.35
N HIS A 132 -12.88 18.32 17.74
CA HIS A 132 -12.52 18.73 19.11
C HIS A 132 -13.37 18.08 20.19
N GLU A 133 -14.65 17.84 19.91
CA GLU A 133 -15.56 17.18 20.84
C GLU A 133 -15.15 15.72 21.06
N GLU A 134 -14.81 15.03 19.99
CA GLU A 134 -14.28 13.65 20.07
C GLU A 134 -12.94 13.57 20.80
N LEU A 135 -12.10 14.61 20.69
CA LEU A 135 -10.82 14.67 21.41
C LEU A 135 -11.01 14.95 22.91
N LEU A 136 -12.00 15.76 23.27
CA LEU A 136 -12.26 16.15 24.66
C LEU A 136 -13.07 15.10 25.43
N GLN A 137 -13.86 14.27 24.73
CA GLN A 137 -14.64 13.18 25.34
C GLN A 137 -13.79 11.93 25.61
N LEU A 138 -12.66 12.10 26.31
CA LEU A 138 -11.72 10.99 26.58
C LEU A 138 -12.35 9.86 27.38
N ASP A 139 -13.34 10.15 28.23
CA ASP A 139 -13.95 9.18 29.16
C ASP A 139 -15.25 8.53 28.65
N GLY A 140 -15.82 8.98 27.53
CA GLY A 140 -17.11 8.53 27.01
C GLY A 140 -17.08 7.98 25.57
N ARG A 141 -15.92 7.69 24.99
CA ARG A 141 -15.85 7.13 23.63
C ARG A 141 -16.44 5.74 23.60
N PRO A 142 -17.24 5.40 22.59
CA PRO A 142 -17.49 4.02 22.29
C PRO A 142 -16.11 3.37 22.12
N GLN A 143 -15.73 2.51 23.05
CA GLN A 143 -14.49 1.76 22.94
C GLN A 143 -14.62 0.93 21.68
N GLY A 144 -13.71 1.13 20.71
CA GLY A 144 -13.56 0.23 19.58
C GLY A 144 -13.35 -1.20 20.07
N ASP A 145 -13.33 -2.14 19.16
CA ASP A 145 -13.10 -3.53 19.51
C ASP A 145 -11.81 -3.69 20.33
N SER A 146 -11.87 -4.48 21.40
CA SER A 146 -10.70 -4.78 22.20
C SER A 146 -9.66 -5.57 21.39
N SER A 147 -8.39 -5.48 21.75
CA SER A 147 -7.32 -6.29 21.12
C SER A 147 -7.63 -7.79 21.18
N GLU A 148 -8.30 -8.25 22.23
CA GLU A 148 -8.70 -9.65 22.35
C GLU A 148 -9.80 -10.00 21.34
N THR A 149 -10.83 -9.16 21.17
CA THR A 149 -11.89 -9.34 20.18
C THR A 149 -11.31 -9.40 18.76
N ILE A 150 -10.39 -8.48 18.43
CA ILE A 150 -9.69 -8.46 17.13
C ILE A 150 -8.87 -9.73 16.95
N ARG A 151 -8.14 -10.16 18.00
CA ARG A 151 -7.33 -11.39 17.99
C ARG A 151 -8.18 -12.61 17.66
N GLN A 152 -9.34 -12.76 18.30
CA GLN A 152 -10.23 -13.90 18.08
C GLN A 152 -10.72 -13.96 16.61
N ARG A 153 -11.11 -12.81 16.04
CA ARG A 153 -11.48 -12.75 14.62
C ARG A 153 -10.31 -13.12 13.68
N VAL A 154 -9.11 -12.62 13.98
CA VAL A 154 -7.91 -12.94 13.20
C VAL A 154 -7.57 -14.43 13.30
N LEU A 155 -7.66 -15.03 14.49
CA LEU A 155 -7.41 -16.45 14.69
C LEU A 155 -8.42 -17.33 13.94
N ALA A 156 -9.71 -16.97 13.96
CA ALA A 156 -10.75 -17.67 13.20
C ALA A 156 -10.47 -17.63 11.69
N ALA A 157 -10.18 -16.44 11.12
CA ALA A 157 -9.84 -16.30 9.71
C ALA A 157 -8.55 -17.09 9.35
N ARG A 158 -7.54 -17.08 10.24
CA ARG A 158 -6.31 -17.86 10.05
C ARG A 158 -6.56 -19.36 10.05
N ALA A 159 -7.46 -19.87 10.91
CA ALA A 159 -7.85 -21.28 10.92
C ALA A 159 -8.48 -21.71 9.58
N VAL A 160 -9.36 -20.85 9.00
CA VAL A 160 -9.94 -21.08 7.67
C VAL A 160 -8.85 -21.13 6.58
N GLN A 161 -7.88 -20.19 6.61
CA GLN A 161 -6.77 -20.18 5.67
C GLN A 161 -5.89 -21.42 5.80
N THR A 162 -5.53 -21.81 7.02
CA THR A 162 -4.74 -23.02 7.29
C THR A 162 -5.43 -24.25 6.69
N LYS A 163 -6.72 -24.44 6.98
CA LYS A 163 -7.51 -25.56 6.42
C LYS A 163 -7.54 -25.54 4.89
N ARG A 164 -7.71 -24.35 4.26
CA ARG A 164 -7.70 -24.20 2.80
C ARG A 164 -6.40 -24.65 2.17
N PHE A 165 -5.27 -24.46 2.83
CA PHE A 165 -3.96 -24.77 2.30
C PHE A 165 -3.39 -26.12 2.78
N GLU A 166 -4.08 -26.86 3.67
CA GLU A 166 -3.60 -28.14 4.20
C GLU A 166 -3.27 -29.16 3.10
N ASP A 167 -4.13 -29.29 2.06
CA ASP A 167 -3.85 -30.18 0.95
C ASP A 167 -2.68 -29.72 0.08
N THR A 168 -2.43 -28.42 0.04
CA THR A 168 -1.31 -27.83 -0.69
C THR A 168 0.02 -28.00 0.05
N PHE A 169 0.00 -28.13 1.38
CA PHE A 169 1.19 -28.41 2.20
C PHE A 169 1.89 -29.71 1.83
N LYS A 170 1.15 -30.72 1.36
CA LYS A 170 1.73 -32.00 0.92
C LYS A 170 2.60 -31.85 -0.33
N SER A 171 2.35 -30.82 -1.13
CA SER A 171 3.02 -30.60 -2.42
C SER A 171 4.03 -29.43 -2.39
N ALA A 172 3.82 -28.41 -1.53
CA ALA A 172 4.70 -27.24 -1.41
C ALA A 172 4.61 -26.66 0.02
N PRO A 173 5.55 -26.96 0.91
CA PRO A 173 5.55 -26.42 2.26
C PRO A 173 5.74 -24.91 2.24
N GLY A 174 4.86 -24.14 2.87
CA GLY A 174 5.13 -22.76 3.17
C GLY A 174 4.03 -21.71 2.98
N ILE A 175 2.87 -22.04 2.39
CA ILE A 175 1.75 -21.08 2.25
C ILE A 175 0.92 -21.08 3.53
N LEU A 176 0.94 -19.96 4.25
CA LEU A 176 0.20 -19.81 5.50
C LEU A 176 -0.95 -18.79 5.39
N THR A 177 -0.96 -17.97 4.34
CA THR A 177 -1.89 -16.85 4.20
C THR A 177 -2.32 -16.63 2.77
N ASN A 178 -3.47 -15.99 2.58
CA ASN A 178 -3.97 -15.64 1.25
C ASN A 178 -2.98 -14.76 0.46
N ASN A 179 -2.14 -13.96 1.13
CA ASN A 179 -1.15 -13.12 0.47
C ASN A 179 -0.05 -13.93 -0.25
N GLU A 180 0.18 -15.16 0.18
CA GLU A 180 1.21 -16.03 -0.38
C GLU A 180 0.69 -16.91 -1.53
N MET A 181 -0.60 -16.80 -1.94
CA MET A 181 -1.18 -17.55 -3.04
C MET A 181 -0.45 -17.30 -4.35
N SER A 182 -0.12 -18.37 -5.05
CA SER A 182 0.35 -18.33 -6.43
C SER A 182 -0.79 -18.02 -7.42
N PRO A 183 -0.52 -17.62 -8.68
CA PRO A 183 -1.56 -17.38 -9.66
C PRO A 183 -2.53 -18.56 -9.90
N PRO A 184 -2.11 -19.83 -9.92
CA PRO A 184 -3.04 -20.97 -9.99
C PRO A 184 -3.97 -21.03 -8.77
N GLN A 185 -3.46 -20.78 -7.56
CA GLN A 185 -4.25 -20.78 -6.33
C GLN A 185 -5.22 -19.60 -6.26
N LEU A 186 -4.86 -18.43 -6.79
CA LEU A 186 -5.80 -17.33 -6.95
C LEU A 186 -7.00 -17.72 -7.81
N LYS A 187 -6.79 -18.39 -8.94
CA LYS A 187 -7.86 -18.88 -9.81
C LYS A 187 -8.73 -19.91 -9.09
N GLN A 188 -8.15 -20.75 -8.24
CA GLN A 188 -8.85 -21.79 -7.52
C GLN A 188 -9.68 -21.24 -6.35
N PHE A 189 -9.10 -20.36 -5.52
CA PHE A 189 -9.68 -19.94 -4.24
C PHE A 189 -10.34 -18.54 -4.25
N CYS A 190 -10.11 -17.74 -5.30
CA CYS A 190 -10.68 -16.41 -5.45
C CYS A 190 -11.68 -16.34 -6.59
N GLN A 191 -12.56 -17.36 -6.71
CA GLN A 191 -13.61 -17.38 -7.72
C GLN A 191 -14.66 -16.29 -7.41
N LEU A 192 -15.10 -15.62 -8.45
CA LEU A 192 -16.16 -14.62 -8.40
C LEU A 192 -17.39 -15.11 -9.15
N ASP A 193 -18.56 -14.70 -8.73
CA ASP A 193 -19.79 -14.85 -9.50
C ASP A 193 -19.85 -13.84 -10.69
N ALA A 194 -20.88 -13.92 -11.51
CA ALA A 194 -21.04 -13.04 -12.67
C ALA A 194 -21.08 -11.54 -12.28
N SER A 195 -21.69 -11.22 -11.13
CA SER A 195 -21.80 -9.86 -10.62
C SER A 195 -20.45 -9.33 -10.13
N GLY A 196 -19.68 -10.15 -9.42
CA GLY A 196 -18.32 -9.84 -9.00
C GLY A 196 -17.37 -9.64 -10.16
N HIS A 197 -17.46 -10.49 -11.20
CA HIS A 197 -16.68 -10.30 -12.43
C HIS A 197 -17.01 -8.97 -13.12
N ALA A 198 -18.29 -8.62 -13.26
CA ALA A 198 -18.70 -7.35 -13.86
C ALA A 198 -18.20 -6.15 -13.05
N LEU A 199 -18.30 -6.20 -11.71
CA LEU A 199 -17.78 -5.16 -10.81
C LEU A 199 -16.27 -4.99 -10.98
N LEU A 200 -15.50 -6.09 -10.95
CA LEU A 200 -14.04 -6.05 -11.08
C LEU A 200 -13.60 -5.51 -12.45
N GLN A 201 -14.25 -5.94 -13.53
CA GLN A 201 -13.97 -5.43 -14.88
C GLN A 201 -14.24 -3.93 -15.01
N ASN A 202 -15.37 -3.45 -14.47
CA ASN A 202 -15.71 -2.03 -14.49
C ASN A 202 -14.71 -1.20 -13.67
N ALA A 203 -14.32 -1.68 -12.48
CA ALA A 203 -13.32 -1.04 -11.66
C ALA A 203 -11.94 -1.03 -12.36
N ALA A 204 -11.53 -2.14 -12.96
CA ALA A 204 -10.26 -2.25 -13.68
C ALA A 204 -10.17 -1.26 -14.85
N LYS A 205 -11.23 -1.13 -15.65
CA LYS A 205 -11.30 -0.15 -16.76
C LYS A 205 -11.28 1.29 -16.24
N LYS A 206 -12.07 1.59 -15.20
CA LYS A 206 -12.20 2.96 -14.66
C LYS A 206 -10.94 3.43 -13.95
N LEU A 207 -10.26 2.53 -13.25
CA LEU A 207 -9.10 2.80 -12.40
C LEU A 207 -7.78 2.29 -13.00
N ASN A 208 -7.80 1.82 -14.26
CA ASN A 208 -6.63 1.35 -15.01
C ASN A 208 -5.67 0.48 -14.17
N PHE A 209 -6.23 -0.50 -13.45
CA PHE A 209 -5.44 -1.37 -12.57
C PHE A 209 -4.44 -2.22 -13.35
N SER A 210 -3.25 -2.40 -12.79
CA SER A 210 -2.29 -3.38 -13.28
C SER A 210 -2.76 -4.81 -12.92
N ALA A 211 -2.24 -5.82 -13.63
CA ALA A 211 -2.51 -7.23 -13.29
C ALA A 211 -2.14 -7.54 -11.82
N ARG A 212 -1.04 -6.95 -11.32
CA ARG A 212 -0.59 -7.09 -9.93
C ARG A 212 -1.60 -6.49 -8.95
N SER A 213 -2.14 -5.31 -9.25
CA SER A 213 -3.20 -4.69 -8.43
C SER A 213 -4.45 -5.56 -8.36
N LEU A 214 -4.86 -6.19 -9.49
CA LEU A 214 -6.00 -7.11 -9.52
C LEU A 214 -5.78 -8.33 -8.64
N ASP A 215 -4.60 -8.95 -8.72
CA ASP A 215 -4.25 -10.10 -7.86
C ASP A 215 -4.31 -9.74 -6.37
N ARG A 216 -3.84 -8.53 -5.99
CA ARG A 216 -3.90 -8.04 -4.60
C ARG A 216 -5.33 -7.79 -4.14
N ILE A 217 -6.17 -7.19 -4.99
CA ILE A 217 -7.60 -6.99 -4.72
C ILE A 217 -8.29 -8.33 -4.46
N LEU A 218 -8.01 -9.36 -5.27
CA LEU A 218 -8.60 -10.68 -5.09
C LEU A 218 -8.14 -11.36 -3.79
N ARG A 219 -6.84 -11.28 -3.44
CA ARG A 219 -6.32 -11.80 -2.16
C ARG A 219 -6.96 -11.08 -0.97
N LEU A 220 -7.12 -9.76 -1.08
CA LEU A 220 -7.77 -8.96 -0.04
C LEU A 220 -9.25 -9.29 0.09
N ALA A 221 -10.00 -9.38 -1.03
CA ALA A 221 -11.40 -9.79 -1.04
C ALA A 221 -11.60 -11.18 -0.43
N ARG A 222 -10.68 -12.14 -0.71
CA ARG A 222 -10.70 -13.46 -0.08
C ARG A 222 -10.47 -13.36 1.44
N THR A 223 -9.56 -12.51 1.87
CA THR A 223 -9.28 -12.29 3.31
C THR A 223 -10.48 -11.65 4.02
N ILE A 224 -11.14 -10.69 3.40
CA ILE A 224 -12.38 -10.08 3.91
C ILE A 224 -13.48 -11.13 4.03
N ALA A 225 -13.64 -11.99 3.02
CA ALA A 225 -14.60 -13.09 3.07
C ALA A 225 -14.29 -14.09 4.18
N ASP A 226 -13.00 -14.41 4.42
CA ASP A 226 -12.59 -15.29 5.53
C ASP A 226 -12.89 -14.64 6.90
N LEU A 227 -12.68 -13.33 7.05
CA LEU A 227 -13.06 -12.58 8.26
C LEU A 227 -14.58 -12.54 8.47
N ALA A 228 -15.35 -12.56 7.38
CA ALA A 228 -16.82 -12.65 7.41
C ALA A 228 -17.34 -14.09 7.50
N THR A 229 -16.45 -15.09 7.67
CA THR A 229 -16.79 -16.52 7.70
C THR A 229 -17.58 -17.00 6.47
N SER A 230 -17.32 -16.39 5.31
CA SER A 230 -17.98 -16.67 4.05
C SER A 230 -17.13 -17.65 3.19
N ASP A 231 -17.72 -18.74 2.71
CA ASP A 231 -17.03 -19.71 1.86
C ASP A 231 -16.67 -19.09 0.50
N ASN A 232 -17.52 -18.22 -0.03
CA ASN A 232 -17.34 -17.58 -1.32
C ASN A 232 -17.08 -16.06 -1.19
N ILE A 233 -16.34 -15.52 -2.14
CA ILE A 233 -16.19 -14.06 -2.25
C ILE A 233 -17.48 -13.48 -2.81
N GLN A 234 -18.21 -12.72 -2.00
CA GLN A 234 -19.40 -12.00 -2.41
C GLN A 234 -19.03 -10.63 -2.99
N THR A 235 -19.95 -10.04 -3.78
CA THR A 235 -19.78 -8.70 -4.36
C THR A 235 -19.48 -7.63 -3.30
N THR A 236 -20.03 -7.75 -2.08
CA THR A 236 -19.76 -6.86 -0.95
C THR A 236 -18.29 -6.91 -0.51
N HIS A 237 -17.72 -8.11 -0.40
CA HIS A 237 -16.30 -8.29 -0.03
C HIS A 237 -15.36 -7.69 -1.09
N LEU A 238 -15.71 -7.87 -2.36
CA LEU A 238 -14.96 -7.29 -3.46
C LEU A 238 -15.08 -5.76 -3.50
N ALA A 239 -16.28 -5.21 -3.26
CA ALA A 239 -16.50 -3.78 -3.19
C ALA A 239 -15.69 -3.12 -2.07
N GLU A 240 -15.62 -3.76 -0.90
CA GLU A 240 -14.78 -3.32 0.21
C GLU A 240 -13.29 -3.35 -0.17
N ALA A 241 -12.80 -4.46 -0.75
CA ALA A 241 -11.41 -4.56 -1.20
C ALA A 241 -11.02 -3.46 -2.21
N LEU A 242 -11.94 -3.09 -3.10
CA LEU A 242 -11.74 -2.00 -4.08
C LEU A 242 -11.67 -0.62 -3.41
N GLN A 243 -12.37 -0.40 -2.29
CA GLN A 243 -12.30 0.87 -1.56
C GLN A 243 -10.91 1.11 -0.95
N TYR A 244 -10.20 0.05 -0.57
CA TYR A 244 -8.83 0.15 -0.05
C TYR A 244 -7.76 0.48 -1.11
N ARG A 245 -8.16 0.81 -2.33
CA ARG A 245 -7.26 1.25 -3.42
C ARG A 245 -7.42 2.74 -3.74
N ALA A 246 -7.74 3.56 -2.75
CA ALA A 246 -8.03 5.00 -2.93
C ALA A 246 -6.86 5.80 -3.53
N MET A 247 -5.62 5.47 -3.17
CA MET A 247 -4.41 6.15 -3.65
C MET A 247 -4.19 5.96 -5.16
N ASP A 248 -4.65 4.86 -5.76
CA ASP A 248 -4.53 4.62 -7.19
C ASP A 248 -5.24 5.72 -8.01
N ARG A 249 -6.33 6.29 -7.47
CA ARG A 249 -7.06 7.41 -8.08
C ARG A 249 -6.25 8.71 -8.09
N LEU A 250 -5.54 8.99 -7.01
CA LEU A 250 -4.69 10.18 -6.90
C LEU A 250 -3.51 10.10 -7.88
N TYR A 251 -2.94 8.90 -8.04
CA TYR A 251 -1.83 8.67 -8.94
C TYR A 251 -2.22 8.84 -10.41
N GLN A 252 -3.40 8.37 -10.81
CA GLN A 252 -3.88 8.52 -12.19
C GLN A 252 -4.13 9.96 -12.59
N ASN A 253 -4.58 10.80 -11.66
CA ASN A 253 -4.75 12.22 -11.91
C ASN A 253 -3.41 12.96 -12.04
N SER A 254 -2.33 12.44 -11.44
CA SER A 254 -0.98 13.02 -11.53
C SER A 254 -0.23 12.62 -12.82
N THR A 255 -0.62 11.53 -13.48
CA THR A 255 0.02 11.04 -14.71
C THR A 255 -0.64 11.55 -16.00
N LYS A 256 -1.76 12.26 -15.92
CA LYS A 256 -2.31 12.96 -17.11
C LYS A 256 -1.34 14.05 -17.52
N PRO A 257 -0.80 14.02 -18.75
CA PRO A 257 0.07 15.08 -19.24
C PRO A 257 -0.71 16.41 -19.16
N LEU A 258 -0.08 17.41 -18.56
CA LEU A 258 -0.59 18.79 -18.63
C LEU A 258 -0.84 19.11 -20.11
N LYS A 259 -2.07 19.47 -20.46
CA LYS A 259 -2.35 19.97 -21.81
C LYS A 259 -1.34 21.10 -22.07
N PRO A 260 -0.63 21.07 -23.21
CA PRO A 260 0.29 22.18 -23.52
C PRO A 260 -0.52 23.47 -23.51
N VAL A 261 -0.06 24.44 -22.75
CA VAL A 261 -0.58 25.80 -22.78
C VAL A 261 -0.26 26.31 -24.17
N THR A 262 -1.24 26.36 -25.06
CA THR A 262 -1.14 27.08 -26.32
C THR A 262 -1.02 28.55 -25.95
N LEU A 263 0.20 29.07 -26.00
CA LEU A 263 0.45 30.50 -26.00
C LEU A 263 -0.17 31.02 -27.32
N THR A 264 -1.37 31.58 -27.24
CA THR A 264 -1.93 32.41 -28.30
C THR A 264 -1.06 33.68 -28.36
N THR A 265 -0.09 33.65 -29.26
CA THR A 265 0.56 34.87 -29.75
C THR A 265 -0.46 35.63 -30.63
N GLY A 266 -1.24 36.45 -29.99
CA GLY A 266 -2.19 37.34 -30.63
C GLY A 266 -2.00 38.76 -30.08
N GLN A 267 -1.01 39.46 -30.60
CA GLN A 267 -1.03 40.89 -30.64
C GLN A 267 -0.54 41.35 -32.01
N GLU A 268 -1.51 41.58 -32.90
CA GLU A 268 -1.31 42.42 -34.07
C GLU A 268 -1.02 43.83 -33.62
N ALA A 269 0.11 44.33 -34.05
CA ALA A 269 0.50 45.72 -33.80
C ALA A 269 -0.41 46.67 -34.62
N PRO A 270 -0.86 47.82 -34.08
CA PRO A 270 -1.66 48.77 -34.81
C PRO A 270 -0.83 49.44 -35.91
N GLN A 271 -1.31 49.37 -37.15
CA GLN A 271 -0.76 50.09 -38.29
C GLN A 271 -0.90 51.60 -38.05
N ARG A 272 0.23 52.28 -38.05
CA ARG A 272 0.26 53.75 -38.11
C ARG A 272 -0.15 54.19 -39.51
N GLN A 273 -1.28 54.88 -39.62
CA GLN A 273 -1.63 55.67 -40.78
C GLN A 273 -0.79 56.97 -40.74
N SER A 274 0.03 57.14 -41.75
CA SER A 274 0.72 58.40 -42.07
C SER A 274 -0.23 59.26 -42.95
N ALA A 275 -0.51 60.47 -42.46
CA ALA A 275 -0.93 61.61 -43.24
C ALA A 275 0.22 62.61 -43.33
#